data_aeb556cdcb9e5de2a048f5df2b2f5df3
#
_entry.id   aeb556cdcb9e5de2a048f5df2b2f5df3
#
_cell.length_a   1.000
_cell.length_b   1.000
_cell.length_c   1.000
_cell.angle_alpha   90.00
_cell.angle_beta   90.00
_cell.angle_gamma   90.00
#
_symmetry.space_group_name_H-M   'P 1'
#
loop_
_entity.id
_entity.type
_entity.pdbx_description
1 polymer ?
#
loop_
_entity_poly.entity_id
_entity_poly.type
_entity_poly.pdbx_seq_one_letter_code
_entity_poly.pdbx_strand_id
1 'polypeptide(L)'
;MVFISLICDESSMTIRHILIRAIMTPPKLLDKNALIEREQTIVTVTISLIQRLGIENLTMDKVVAQVPYSKGTVYKHFISKEDLLLAISNHAIEVLSDLFYRAYKFKGCSRERMLLLNFSYLLYAILYPELFQAVICAKSQSVIGKSSELRINENDKLQQKLLTAIHGIVEDGLSDKSIVLPNHLNIQQLCFANWSMAYGAITLLSGEVESCSGRTDLVVERELFNNSNLLFDGMGWQPLTKDKNHCSELTVALQSLFPQELALI
;
A
#
# COMPACT_ATOMS: atom_id res chain seq x y z
N MET A 1 1.63 10.56 40.45
CA MET A 1 2.06 10.81 41.84
C MET A 1 3.49 10.31 41.94
N VAL A 2 4.41 11.28 42.01
CA VAL A 2 5.63 11.33 42.86
C VAL A 2 6.80 10.47 42.36
N PHE A 3 8.02 10.95 42.13
CA PHE A 3 8.75 12.08 42.68
C PHE A 3 9.98 12.44 41.85
N ILE A 4 10.22 13.70 41.82
CA ILE A 4 11.46 14.42 41.51
C ILE A 4 12.48 14.18 42.62
N SER A 5 13.75 14.12 42.28
CA SER A 5 14.81 14.69 43.17
C SER A 5 16.04 15.05 42.37
N LEU A 6 16.32 16.32 42.39
CA LEU A 6 17.62 16.96 42.10
C LEU A 6 18.73 16.42 42.99
N ILE A 7 19.94 16.46 42.49
CA ILE A 7 21.07 17.05 43.24
C ILE A 7 22.10 17.56 42.22
N CYS A 8 22.40 18.86 42.33
CA CYS A 8 23.59 19.50 41.79
C CYS A 8 24.85 19.01 42.52
N ASP A 9 25.92 18.82 41.80
CA ASP A 9 27.22 19.11 42.34
C ASP A 9 28.14 19.69 41.25
N GLU A 10 28.71 20.84 41.60
CA GLU A 10 29.64 21.60 40.79
C GLU A 10 31.05 21.01 40.94
N SER A 11 31.67 20.63 39.85
CA SER A 11 33.11 20.66 39.76
C SER A 11 33.54 21.13 38.37
N SER A 12 34.12 22.31 38.38
CA SER A 12 34.63 23.08 37.27
C SER A 12 35.58 22.26 36.38
N MET A 13 35.13 21.90 35.20
CA MET A 13 36.01 21.63 34.05
C MET A 13 35.71 22.64 32.94
N THR A 14 36.73 23.39 32.59
CA THR A 14 36.74 24.55 31.73
C THR A 14 36.03 24.26 30.39
N ILE A 15 35.02 25.03 30.05
CA ILE A 15 34.18 25.01 28.83
C ILE A 15 35.02 24.88 27.53
N ARG A 16 36.30 25.30 27.56
CA ARG A 16 37.22 25.17 26.41
C ARG A 16 37.58 23.71 26.05
N HIS A 17 37.64 22.77 26.99
CA HIS A 17 37.98 21.37 26.70
C HIS A 17 36.79 20.57 26.19
N ILE A 18 35.56 20.96 26.51
CA ILE A 18 34.33 20.31 26.01
C ILE A 18 34.06 20.71 24.58
N LEU A 19 34.30 21.96 24.20
CA LEU A 19 34.13 22.46 22.83
C LEU A 19 35.14 21.85 21.83
N ILE A 20 36.39 21.58 22.25
CA ILE A 20 37.41 20.98 21.37
C ILE A 20 37.15 19.49 21.17
N ARG A 21 36.57 18.76 22.12
CA ARG A 21 36.20 17.34 21.93
C ARG A 21 34.96 17.15 21.07
N ALA A 22 34.02 18.09 21.03
CA ALA A 22 32.85 18.05 20.19
C ALA A 22 33.16 18.27 18.67
N ILE A 23 34.31 18.88 18.36
CA ILE A 23 34.71 19.21 16.97
C ILE A 23 35.53 18.08 16.33
N MET A 24 36.04 17.10 17.12
CA MET A 24 36.91 16.03 16.63
C MET A 24 36.32 14.61 16.71
N THR A 25 35.04 14.46 16.99
CA THR A 25 34.39 13.14 16.81
C THR A 25 34.09 12.97 15.33
N PRO A 26 34.67 11.96 14.65
CA PRO A 26 34.29 11.65 13.28
C PRO A 26 32.76 11.37 13.26
N PRO A 27 32.07 11.76 12.21
CA PRO A 27 30.65 11.50 12.10
C PRO A 27 30.44 10.01 12.32
N LYS A 28 29.70 9.68 13.39
CA LYS A 28 29.38 8.30 13.72
C LYS A 28 28.72 7.69 12.50
N LEU A 29 29.38 6.72 11.85
CA LEU A 29 28.76 5.93 10.78
C LEU A 29 27.47 5.38 11.40
N LEU A 30 26.34 5.87 10.89
CA LEU A 30 25.03 5.41 11.36
C LEU A 30 24.95 3.92 11.04
N ASP A 31 24.58 3.13 12.03
CA ASP A 31 24.23 1.73 11.84
C ASP A 31 23.13 1.63 10.79
N LYS A 32 23.18 0.57 9.99
CA LYS A 32 22.19 0.30 8.93
C LYS A 32 20.75 0.37 9.46
N ASN A 33 20.53 -0.12 10.67
CA ASN A 33 19.21 -0.06 11.32
C ASN A 33 18.76 1.38 11.60
N ALA A 34 19.68 2.24 12.07
CA ALA A 34 19.38 3.65 12.31
C ALA A 34 19.07 4.43 11.02
N LEU A 35 19.62 4.01 9.87
CA LEU A 35 19.28 4.57 8.57
C LEU A 35 17.86 4.17 8.14
N ILE A 36 17.50 2.90 8.33
CA ILE A 36 16.16 2.36 8.02
C ILE A 36 15.10 3.04 8.89
N GLU A 37 15.31 3.12 10.20
CA GLU A 37 14.39 3.79 11.15
C GLU A 37 14.16 5.26 10.79
N ARG A 38 15.20 5.96 10.37
CA ARG A 38 15.11 7.35 9.95
C ARG A 38 14.30 7.48 8.66
N GLU A 39 14.51 6.62 7.71
CA GLU A 39 13.76 6.57 6.48
C GLU A 39 12.28 6.30 6.75
N GLN A 40 11.98 5.30 7.57
CA GLN A 40 10.61 4.98 7.99
C GLN A 40 9.93 6.16 8.71
N THR A 41 10.67 6.88 9.56
CA THR A 41 10.15 8.09 10.22
C THR A 41 9.76 9.15 9.18
N ILE A 42 10.60 9.41 8.18
CA ILE A 42 10.32 10.39 7.13
C ILE A 42 9.09 9.96 6.31
N VAL A 43 9.02 8.69 5.93
CA VAL A 43 7.87 8.13 5.18
C VAL A 43 6.58 8.27 5.99
N THR A 44 6.57 7.85 7.26
CA THR A 44 5.37 7.92 8.13
C THR A 44 4.88 9.36 8.32
N VAL A 45 5.79 10.30 8.59
CA VAL A 45 5.44 11.73 8.70
C VAL A 45 4.90 12.26 7.37
N THR A 46 5.46 11.81 6.24
CA THR A 46 4.99 12.25 4.93
C THR A 46 3.59 11.70 4.61
N ILE A 47 3.28 10.47 4.96
CA ILE A 47 1.93 9.91 4.82
C ILE A 47 0.93 10.75 5.62
N SER A 48 1.25 11.10 6.88
CA SER A 48 0.40 11.98 7.70
C SER A 48 0.26 13.40 7.12
N LEU A 49 1.28 13.89 6.41
CA LEU A 49 1.19 15.16 5.69
C LEU A 49 0.28 15.06 4.47
N ILE A 50 0.37 14.00 3.69
CA ILE A 50 -0.51 13.72 2.55
C ILE A 50 -1.97 13.66 3.01
N GLN A 51 -2.23 13.00 4.13
CA GLN A 51 -3.55 12.89 4.75
C GLN A 51 -4.20 14.24 5.03
N ARG A 52 -3.39 15.20 5.52
CA ARG A 52 -3.87 16.53 5.91
C ARG A 52 -3.94 17.53 4.76
N LEU A 53 -3.07 17.42 3.78
CA LEU A 53 -2.85 18.44 2.77
C LEU A 53 -3.21 18.01 1.34
N GLY A 54 -3.37 16.71 1.09
CA GLY A 54 -3.39 16.12 -0.23
C GLY A 54 -1.98 15.94 -0.82
N ILE A 55 -1.84 14.98 -1.72
CA ILE A 55 -0.55 14.64 -2.38
C ILE A 55 -0.03 15.76 -3.29
N GLU A 56 -0.94 16.53 -3.89
CA GLU A 56 -0.65 17.66 -4.76
C GLU A 56 0.03 18.81 -4.01
N ASN A 57 -0.34 19.02 -2.75
CA ASN A 57 0.19 20.09 -1.90
C ASN A 57 1.44 19.68 -1.11
N LEU A 58 1.93 18.45 -1.27
CA LEU A 58 3.16 17.98 -0.65
C LEU A 58 4.38 18.68 -1.26
N THR A 59 5.29 19.15 -0.40
CA THR A 59 6.62 19.66 -0.79
C THR A 59 7.69 19.13 0.15
N MET A 60 8.94 19.02 -0.32
CA MET A 60 10.06 18.59 0.53
C MET A 60 10.28 19.52 1.73
N ASP A 61 10.09 20.83 1.57
CA ASP A 61 10.23 21.77 2.68
C ASP A 61 9.18 21.57 3.77
N LYS A 62 7.94 21.20 3.40
CA LYS A 62 6.91 20.80 4.37
C LYS A 62 7.28 19.52 5.12
N VAL A 63 7.88 18.55 4.45
CA VAL A 63 8.38 17.31 5.08
C VAL A 63 9.51 17.64 6.06
N VAL A 64 10.52 18.41 5.61
CA VAL A 64 11.65 18.85 6.46
C VAL A 64 11.18 19.56 7.72
N ALA A 65 10.13 20.39 7.63
CA ALA A 65 9.58 21.12 8.76
C ALA A 65 8.90 20.23 9.84
N GLN A 66 8.55 18.99 9.49
CA GLN A 66 7.81 18.07 10.38
C GLN A 66 8.65 16.92 10.93
N VAL A 67 9.86 16.72 10.42
CA VAL A 67 10.75 15.64 10.86
C VAL A 67 11.88 16.18 11.77
N PRO A 68 12.39 15.39 12.73
CA PRO A 68 13.47 15.84 13.62
C PRO A 68 14.85 15.75 12.95
N TYR A 69 14.93 16.03 11.65
CA TYR A 69 16.15 15.90 10.86
C TYR A 69 16.43 17.16 10.06
N SER A 70 17.72 17.46 9.84
CA SER A 70 18.12 18.57 8.98
C SER A 70 17.70 18.35 7.53
N LYS A 71 17.53 19.44 6.78
CA LYS A 71 17.25 19.40 5.33
C LYS A 71 18.26 18.52 4.58
N GLY A 72 19.56 18.66 4.88
CA GLY A 72 20.61 17.85 4.28
C GLY A 72 20.48 16.36 4.61
N THR A 73 19.95 16.01 5.80
CA THR A 73 19.69 14.62 6.17
C THR A 73 18.53 14.04 5.35
N VAL A 74 17.42 14.77 5.23
CA VAL A 74 16.26 14.33 4.43
C VAL A 74 16.65 14.11 2.96
N TYR A 75 17.42 15.04 2.37
CA TYR A 75 17.86 14.92 0.98
C TYR A 75 18.93 13.84 0.74
N LYS A 76 19.55 13.29 1.78
CA LYS A 76 20.38 12.07 1.68
C LYS A 76 19.57 10.80 1.56
N HIS A 77 18.34 10.78 2.09
CA HIS A 77 17.41 9.64 1.98
C HIS A 77 16.56 9.71 0.70
N PHE A 78 16.13 10.91 0.33
CA PHE A 78 15.21 11.12 -0.80
C PHE A 78 15.70 12.28 -1.66
N ILE A 79 16.14 11.99 -2.86
CA ILE A 79 16.73 12.97 -3.79
C ILE A 79 15.71 14.00 -4.31
N SER A 80 14.42 13.67 -4.24
CA SER A 80 13.32 14.50 -4.73
C SER A 80 12.01 14.18 -3.98
N LYS A 81 10.96 15.00 -4.20
CA LYS A 81 9.58 14.68 -3.78
C LYS A 81 9.11 13.38 -4.44
N GLU A 82 9.44 13.20 -5.69
CA GLU A 82 9.05 12.05 -6.49
C GLU A 82 9.70 10.77 -5.97
N ASP A 83 10.97 10.81 -5.58
CA ASP A 83 11.68 9.70 -4.95
C ASP A 83 11.03 9.29 -3.62
N LEU A 84 10.61 10.27 -2.81
CA LEU A 84 9.85 10.04 -1.57
C LEU A 84 8.46 9.45 -1.86
N LEU A 85 7.76 9.92 -2.90
CA LEU A 85 6.47 9.36 -3.31
C LEU A 85 6.61 7.91 -3.80
N LEU A 86 7.69 7.59 -4.50
CA LEU A 86 7.97 6.21 -4.91
C LEU A 86 8.29 5.31 -3.71
N ALA A 87 9.00 5.82 -2.69
CA ALA A 87 9.22 5.08 -1.44
C ALA A 87 7.90 4.83 -0.67
N ILE A 88 6.99 5.80 -0.65
CA ILE A 88 5.65 5.61 -0.08
C ILE A 88 4.87 4.56 -0.87
N SER A 89 4.96 4.58 -2.20
CA SER A 89 4.36 3.55 -3.06
C SER A 89 4.96 2.16 -2.80
N ASN A 90 6.26 2.05 -2.55
CA ASN A 90 6.91 0.78 -2.20
C ASN A 90 6.33 0.23 -0.89
N HIS A 91 6.26 1.06 0.15
CA HIS A 91 5.61 0.69 1.40
C HIS A 91 4.13 0.29 1.20
N ALA A 92 3.40 1.03 0.39
CA ALA A 92 2.02 0.73 0.04
C ALA A 92 1.84 -0.65 -0.63
N ILE A 93 2.74 -1.01 -1.54
CA ILE A 93 2.75 -2.33 -2.20
C ILE A 93 3.10 -3.44 -1.20
N GLU A 94 3.95 -3.20 -0.22
CA GLU A 94 4.24 -4.19 0.84
C GLU A 94 2.99 -4.49 1.66
N VAL A 95 2.26 -3.47 2.12
CA VAL A 95 0.99 -3.62 2.85
C VAL A 95 -0.03 -4.39 2.01
N LEU A 96 -0.22 -3.98 0.76
CA LEU A 96 -1.15 -4.64 -0.15
C LEU A 96 -0.74 -6.09 -0.43
N SER A 97 0.56 -6.37 -0.57
CA SER A 97 1.07 -7.72 -0.83
C SER A 97 0.76 -8.69 0.31
N ASP A 98 0.76 -8.23 1.57
CA ASP A 98 0.37 -9.06 2.70
C ASP A 98 -1.11 -9.46 2.63
N LEU A 99 -1.99 -8.48 2.36
CA LEU A 99 -3.42 -8.73 2.22
C LEU A 99 -3.70 -9.71 1.06
N PHE A 100 -3.06 -9.51 -0.09
CA PHE A 100 -3.20 -10.37 -1.26
C PHE A 100 -2.66 -11.78 -1.01
N TYR A 101 -1.55 -11.91 -0.29
CA TYR A 101 -0.97 -13.20 0.04
C TYR A 101 -1.89 -14.01 0.95
N ARG A 102 -2.56 -13.38 1.92
CA ARG A 102 -3.56 -14.03 2.78
C ARG A 102 -4.75 -14.54 1.96
N ALA A 103 -5.28 -13.73 1.03
CA ALA A 103 -6.32 -14.16 0.11
C ALA A 103 -5.88 -15.33 -0.79
N TYR A 104 -4.66 -15.25 -1.35
CA TYR A 104 -4.07 -16.33 -2.16
C TYR A 104 -3.95 -17.66 -1.41
N LYS A 105 -3.57 -17.61 -0.12
CA LYS A 105 -3.41 -18.81 0.73
C LYS A 105 -4.70 -19.36 1.31
N PHE A 106 -5.82 -18.72 1.08
CA PHE A 106 -7.12 -19.21 1.53
C PHE A 106 -7.42 -20.61 0.96
N LYS A 107 -7.99 -21.49 1.80
CA LYS A 107 -8.37 -22.86 1.41
C LYS A 107 -9.75 -22.85 0.74
N GLY A 108 -9.84 -22.31 -0.44
CA GLY A 108 -11.03 -22.25 -1.29
C GLY A 108 -10.66 -22.48 -2.76
N CYS A 109 -11.66 -22.52 -3.64
CA CYS A 109 -11.41 -22.60 -5.08
C CYS A 109 -10.77 -21.30 -5.59
N SER A 110 -10.18 -21.35 -6.78
CA SER A 110 -9.47 -20.21 -7.38
C SER A 110 -10.39 -18.96 -7.54
N ARG A 111 -11.67 -19.15 -7.89
CA ARG A 111 -12.65 -18.08 -7.97
C ARG A 111 -12.92 -17.40 -6.62
N GLU A 112 -13.09 -18.17 -5.55
CA GLU A 112 -13.26 -17.63 -4.18
C GLU A 112 -12.05 -16.83 -3.72
N ARG A 113 -10.86 -17.34 -4.00
CA ARG A 113 -9.60 -16.61 -3.70
C ARG A 113 -9.47 -15.31 -4.47
N MET A 114 -9.95 -15.26 -5.71
CA MET A 114 -9.94 -14.02 -6.51
C MET A 114 -11.00 -13.01 -6.00
N LEU A 115 -12.17 -13.48 -5.56
CA LEU A 115 -13.14 -12.62 -4.85
C LEU A 115 -12.55 -12.05 -3.57
N LEU A 116 -11.92 -12.88 -2.75
CA LEU A 116 -11.24 -12.44 -1.53
C LEU A 116 -10.13 -11.44 -1.81
N LEU A 117 -9.37 -11.61 -2.90
CA LEU A 117 -8.34 -10.68 -3.32
C LEU A 117 -8.95 -9.32 -3.70
N ASN A 118 -10.07 -9.28 -4.45
CA ASN A 118 -10.76 -8.04 -4.78
C ASN A 118 -11.28 -7.32 -3.53
N PHE A 119 -11.84 -8.06 -2.56
CA PHE A 119 -12.30 -7.48 -1.30
C PHE A 119 -11.14 -7.05 -0.38
N SER A 120 -10.01 -7.74 -0.40
CA SER A 120 -8.81 -7.28 0.31
C SER A 120 -8.24 -5.99 -0.30
N TYR A 121 -8.41 -5.79 -1.61
CA TYR A 121 -8.08 -4.53 -2.28
C TYR A 121 -9.01 -3.38 -1.86
N LEU A 122 -10.31 -3.65 -1.73
CA LEU A 122 -11.27 -2.68 -1.17
C LEU A 122 -10.92 -2.33 0.28
N LEU A 123 -10.66 -3.34 1.11
CA LEU A 123 -10.27 -3.16 2.50
C LEU A 123 -9.00 -2.30 2.63
N TYR A 124 -8.00 -2.56 1.78
CA TYR A 124 -6.81 -1.73 1.68
C TYR A 124 -7.14 -0.28 1.30
N ALA A 125 -8.01 -0.04 0.34
CA ALA A 125 -8.39 1.30 -0.08
C ALA A 125 -9.15 2.09 1.01
N ILE A 126 -9.97 1.39 1.82
CA ILE A 126 -10.70 1.99 2.95
C ILE A 126 -9.74 2.35 4.10
N LEU A 127 -8.86 1.43 4.46
CA LEU A 127 -7.95 1.60 5.61
C LEU A 127 -6.77 2.53 5.33
N TYR A 128 -6.31 2.58 4.08
CA TYR A 128 -5.10 3.29 3.68
C TYR A 128 -5.32 4.13 2.40
N PRO A 129 -6.28 5.07 2.40
CA PRO A 129 -6.65 5.83 1.20
C PRO A 129 -5.47 6.62 0.60
N GLU A 130 -4.57 7.13 1.45
CA GLU A 130 -3.39 7.86 0.99
C GLU A 130 -2.39 6.93 0.29
N LEU A 131 -2.22 5.71 0.79
CA LEU A 131 -1.37 4.71 0.18
C LEU A 131 -1.97 4.20 -1.13
N PHE A 132 -3.29 4.01 -1.17
CA PHE A 132 -4.01 3.64 -2.38
C PHE A 132 -3.81 4.68 -3.50
N GLN A 133 -3.91 5.97 -3.17
CA GLN A 133 -3.64 7.06 -4.12
C GLN A 133 -2.15 7.13 -4.51
N ALA A 134 -1.24 6.96 -3.56
CA ALA A 134 0.20 7.05 -3.80
C ALA A 134 0.69 6.02 -4.83
N VAL A 135 0.17 4.78 -4.79
CA VAL A 135 0.53 3.73 -5.77
C VAL A 135 0.20 4.15 -7.21
N ILE A 136 -0.94 4.79 -7.42
CA ILE A 136 -1.35 5.23 -8.77
C ILE A 136 -0.53 6.45 -9.21
N CYS A 137 -0.33 7.43 -8.33
CA CYS A 137 0.50 8.61 -8.62
C CYS A 137 1.94 8.23 -8.96
N ALA A 138 2.52 7.25 -8.24
CA ALA A 138 3.88 6.80 -8.45
C ALA A 138 4.12 6.13 -9.82
N LYS A 139 3.08 5.65 -10.50
CA LYS A 139 3.18 5.08 -11.85
C LYS A 139 3.33 6.12 -12.95
N SER A 140 3.23 7.41 -12.63
CA SER A 140 3.40 8.46 -13.63
C SER A 140 4.86 8.58 -14.07
N GLN A 141 5.07 8.85 -15.38
CA GLN A 141 6.41 9.06 -15.94
C GLN A 141 7.17 10.19 -15.23
N SER A 142 6.46 11.20 -14.73
CA SER A 142 7.06 12.32 -14.00
C SER A 142 7.64 11.90 -12.64
N VAL A 143 7.08 10.89 -11.97
CA VAL A 143 7.60 10.36 -10.72
C VAL A 143 8.79 9.44 -11.00
N ILE A 144 8.63 8.46 -11.89
CA ILE A 144 9.70 7.51 -12.23
C ILE A 144 10.95 8.25 -12.74
N GLY A 145 10.79 9.22 -13.65
CA GLY A 145 11.93 9.96 -14.25
C GLY A 145 12.71 10.86 -13.27
N LYS A 146 12.22 11.07 -12.04
CA LYS A 146 12.88 11.87 -10.99
C LYS A 146 13.19 11.06 -9.74
N SER A 147 12.97 9.77 -9.77
CA SER A 147 13.29 8.84 -8.69
C SER A 147 14.66 8.20 -8.88
N SER A 148 15.26 7.77 -7.78
CA SER A 148 16.54 7.05 -7.80
C SER A 148 16.37 5.64 -8.38
N GLU A 149 17.40 5.13 -9.06
CA GLU A 149 17.41 3.76 -9.58
C GLU A 149 17.19 2.72 -8.49
N LEU A 150 17.69 2.98 -7.27
CA LEU A 150 17.48 2.12 -6.12
C LEU A 150 15.98 1.94 -5.84
N ARG A 151 15.21 3.04 -5.81
CA ARG A 151 13.78 3.03 -5.53
C ARG A 151 12.98 2.39 -6.66
N ILE A 152 13.36 2.64 -7.90
CA ILE A 152 12.73 2.04 -9.07
C ILE A 152 12.93 0.52 -9.04
N ASN A 153 14.17 0.04 -8.84
CA ASN A 153 14.45 -1.40 -8.75
C ASN A 153 13.75 -2.09 -7.58
N GLU A 154 13.58 -1.40 -6.45
CA GLU A 154 12.80 -1.89 -5.31
C GLU A 154 11.31 -1.99 -5.68
N ASN A 155 10.76 -0.96 -6.32
CA ASN A 155 9.37 -0.95 -6.78
C ASN A 155 9.09 -2.12 -7.74
N ASP A 156 9.95 -2.36 -8.71
CA ASP A 156 9.80 -3.45 -9.68
C ASP A 156 9.77 -4.82 -8.99
N LYS A 157 10.65 -5.05 -8.02
CA LYS A 157 10.65 -6.30 -7.23
C LYS A 157 9.37 -6.48 -6.43
N LEU A 158 8.89 -5.41 -5.80
CA LEU A 158 7.65 -5.43 -5.01
C LEU A 158 6.43 -5.66 -5.89
N GLN A 159 6.37 -5.02 -7.07
CA GLN A 159 5.30 -5.29 -8.04
C GLN A 159 5.32 -6.74 -8.53
N GLN A 160 6.49 -7.31 -8.84
CA GLN A 160 6.60 -8.71 -9.22
C GLN A 160 6.09 -9.65 -8.11
N LYS A 161 6.45 -9.37 -6.84
CA LYS A 161 5.96 -10.13 -5.68
C LYS A 161 4.45 -10.05 -5.55
N LEU A 162 3.86 -8.86 -5.71
CA LEU A 162 2.42 -8.65 -5.67
C LEU A 162 1.71 -9.47 -6.76
N LEU A 163 2.23 -9.43 -7.99
CA LEU A 163 1.68 -10.18 -9.13
C LEU A 163 1.75 -11.69 -8.95
N THR A 164 2.71 -12.21 -8.18
CA THR A 164 2.83 -13.64 -7.91
C THR A 164 1.58 -14.21 -7.24
N ALA A 165 0.96 -13.50 -6.30
CA ALA A 165 -0.27 -13.94 -5.66
C ALA A 165 -1.45 -13.95 -6.64
N ILE A 166 -1.56 -12.93 -7.48
CA ILE A 166 -2.66 -12.77 -8.46
C ILE A 166 -2.55 -13.84 -9.54
N HIS A 167 -1.36 -13.99 -10.14
CA HIS A 167 -1.10 -14.98 -11.18
C HIS A 167 -1.29 -16.40 -10.64
N GLY A 168 -0.81 -16.69 -9.43
CA GLY A 168 -0.95 -18.01 -8.82
C GLY A 168 -2.40 -18.45 -8.64
N ILE A 169 -3.33 -17.52 -8.33
CA ILE A 169 -4.76 -17.84 -8.28
C ILE A 169 -5.28 -18.26 -9.66
N VAL A 170 -4.88 -17.54 -10.71
CA VAL A 170 -5.31 -17.83 -12.08
C VAL A 170 -4.70 -19.14 -12.58
N GLU A 171 -3.40 -19.35 -12.32
CA GLU A 171 -2.68 -20.59 -12.69
C GLU A 171 -3.28 -21.83 -12.04
N ASP A 172 -3.68 -21.73 -10.77
CA ASP A 172 -4.38 -22.82 -10.07
C ASP A 172 -5.74 -23.11 -10.74
N GLY A 173 -6.49 -22.06 -11.11
CA GLY A 173 -7.77 -22.22 -11.82
C GLY A 173 -7.64 -22.79 -13.23
N LEU A 174 -6.53 -22.50 -13.92
CA LEU A 174 -6.21 -23.14 -15.21
C LEU A 174 -5.81 -24.60 -15.03
N SER A 175 -5.06 -24.90 -13.98
CA SER A 175 -4.57 -26.26 -13.69
C SER A 175 -5.71 -27.21 -13.33
N ASP A 176 -6.67 -26.75 -12.51
CA ASP A 176 -7.85 -27.55 -12.12
C ASP A 176 -9.01 -27.45 -13.12
N LYS A 177 -8.83 -26.67 -14.19
CA LYS A 177 -9.82 -26.42 -15.26
C LYS A 177 -11.10 -25.72 -14.79
N SER A 178 -11.06 -25.04 -13.65
CA SER A 178 -12.17 -24.21 -13.20
C SER A 178 -12.31 -22.94 -14.05
N ILE A 179 -11.25 -22.54 -14.76
CA ILE A 179 -11.28 -21.52 -15.81
C ILE A 179 -10.54 -22.04 -17.05
N VAL A 180 -11.03 -21.65 -18.23
CA VAL A 180 -10.38 -21.87 -19.52
C VAL A 180 -10.25 -20.52 -20.21
N LEU A 181 -9.02 -20.08 -20.47
CA LEU A 181 -8.81 -18.81 -21.18
C LEU A 181 -9.18 -18.95 -22.65
N PRO A 182 -9.94 -18.00 -23.20
CA PRO A 182 -10.13 -17.90 -24.64
C PRO A 182 -8.78 -17.72 -25.37
N ASN A 183 -8.64 -18.25 -26.58
CA ASN A 183 -7.38 -18.23 -27.34
C ASN A 183 -6.77 -16.82 -27.56
N HIS A 184 -7.56 -15.76 -27.47
CA HIS A 184 -7.12 -14.38 -27.64
C HIS A 184 -6.71 -13.69 -26.33
N LEU A 185 -6.82 -14.36 -25.17
CA LEU A 185 -6.44 -13.84 -23.86
C LEU A 185 -5.30 -14.63 -23.24
N ASN A 186 -4.45 -13.93 -22.51
CA ASN A 186 -3.44 -14.51 -21.64
C ASN A 186 -3.71 -14.15 -20.17
N ILE A 187 -2.96 -14.75 -19.24
CA ILE A 187 -3.11 -14.52 -17.80
C ILE A 187 -2.98 -13.03 -17.45
N GLN A 188 -2.02 -12.33 -18.05
CA GLN A 188 -1.80 -10.91 -17.77
C GLN A 188 -3.01 -10.04 -18.17
N GLN A 189 -3.64 -10.34 -19.31
CA GLN A 189 -4.83 -9.62 -19.78
C GLN A 189 -6.04 -9.88 -18.86
N LEU A 190 -6.21 -11.13 -18.39
CA LEU A 190 -7.24 -11.46 -17.41
C LEU A 190 -7.00 -10.71 -16.09
N CYS A 191 -5.78 -10.74 -15.55
CA CYS A 191 -5.43 -10.03 -14.33
C CYS A 191 -5.65 -8.52 -14.49
N PHE A 192 -5.33 -7.94 -15.65
CA PHE A 192 -5.58 -6.53 -15.94
C PHE A 192 -7.08 -6.21 -15.99
N ALA A 193 -7.89 -7.06 -16.63
CA ALA A 193 -9.35 -6.89 -16.67
C ALA A 193 -9.95 -6.91 -15.25
N ASN A 194 -9.53 -7.87 -14.42
CA ASN A 194 -9.96 -7.94 -13.02
C ASN A 194 -9.52 -6.70 -12.22
N TRP A 195 -8.26 -6.31 -12.34
CA TRP A 195 -7.75 -5.14 -11.62
C TRP A 195 -8.43 -3.84 -12.06
N SER A 196 -8.60 -3.61 -13.36
CA SER A 196 -9.24 -2.40 -13.89
C SER A 196 -10.71 -2.30 -13.45
N MET A 197 -11.43 -3.42 -13.42
CA MET A 197 -12.80 -3.49 -12.90
C MET A 197 -12.82 -3.15 -11.39
N ALA A 198 -11.99 -3.80 -10.57
CA ALA A 198 -11.96 -3.59 -9.13
C ALA A 198 -11.51 -2.16 -8.79
N TYR A 199 -10.45 -1.66 -9.43
CA TYR A 199 -9.96 -0.29 -9.27
C TYR A 199 -11.02 0.74 -9.65
N GLY A 200 -11.70 0.52 -10.79
CA GLY A 200 -12.78 1.40 -11.25
C GLY A 200 -13.95 1.45 -10.27
N ALA A 201 -14.43 0.28 -9.80
CA ALA A 201 -15.51 0.21 -8.83
C ALA A 201 -15.15 0.94 -7.53
N ILE A 202 -13.96 0.67 -6.98
CA ILE A 202 -13.48 1.31 -5.75
C ILE A 202 -13.35 2.82 -5.95
N THR A 203 -12.64 3.27 -6.98
CA THR A 203 -12.34 4.70 -7.19
C THR A 203 -13.60 5.52 -7.48
N LEU A 204 -14.54 4.96 -8.24
CA LEU A 204 -15.77 5.66 -8.61
C LEU A 204 -16.79 5.74 -7.48
N LEU A 205 -16.74 4.83 -6.51
CA LEU A 205 -17.70 4.73 -5.42
C LEU A 205 -17.13 5.05 -4.04
N SER A 206 -15.81 5.24 -3.91
CA SER A 206 -15.17 5.72 -2.67
C SER A 206 -15.21 7.25 -2.62
N GLY A 207 -15.55 7.80 -1.46
CA GLY A 207 -15.60 9.24 -1.20
C GLY A 207 -16.98 9.85 -1.44
N GLU A 208 -17.07 11.17 -1.31
CA GLU A 208 -18.30 11.91 -1.60
C GLU A 208 -18.62 11.80 -3.09
N VAL A 209 -19.67 11.06 -3.39
CA VAL A 209 -20.18 10.93 -4.74
C VAL A 209 -20.99 12.20 -5.05
N GLU A 210 -20.37 13.17 -5.74
CA GLU A 210 -21.13 14.30 -6.30
C GLU A 210 -22.30 13.76 -7.15
N SER A 211 -23.36 14.56 -7.27
CA SER A 211 -24.62 14.20 -7.92
C SER A 211 -24.47 13.69 -9.36
N CYS A 212 -23.98 12.47 -9.50
CA CYS A 212 -23.95 11.74 -10.75
C CYS A 212 -25.06 10.67 -10.72
N SER A 213 -26.12 10.86 -11.50
CA SER A 213 -27.25 9.95 -11.55
C SER A 213 -26.88 8.48 -11.85
N GLY A 214 -25.75 8.26 -12.52
CA GLY A 214 -25.24 6.92 -12.80
C GLY A 214 -24.59 6.20 -11.59
N ARG A 215 -24.43 6.89 -10.44
CA ARG A 215 -23.83 6.34 -9.21
C ARG A 215 -24.75 6.41 -7.99
N THR A 216 -25.93 7.00 -8.17
CA THR A 216 -26.94 7.11 -7.10
C THR A 216 -27.33 5.71 -6.61
N ASP A 217 -27.37 5.51 -5.31
CA ASP A 217 -27.72 4.26 -4.62
C ASP A 217 -26.78 3.06 -4.87
N LEU A 218 -25.62 3.29 -5.48
CA LEU A 218 -24.57 2.28 -5.59
C LEU A 218 -23.70 2.25 -4.33
N VAL A 219 -23.42 1.05 -3.83
CA VAL A 219 -22.59 0.79 -2.65
C VAL A 219 -21.38 -0.01 -3.09
N VAL A 220 -20.19 0.44 -2.76
CA VAL A 220 -18.93 -0.10 -3.30
C VAL A 220 -18.78 -1.59 -3.07
N GLU A 221 -19.13 -2.09 -1.88
CA GLU A 221 -19.03 -3.51 -1.54
C GLU A 221 -19.95 -4.37 -2.42
N ARG A 222 -21.18 -3.92 -2.59
CA ARG A 222 -22.18 -4.61 -3.43
C ARG A 222 -21.78 -4.60 -4.90
N GLU A 223 -21.33 -3.45 -5.40
CA GLU A 223 -20.98 -3.32 -6.81
C GLU A 223 -19.67 -4.02 -7.14
N LEU A 224 -18.70 -4.01 -6.22
CA LEU A 224 -17.48 -4.80 -6.40
C LEU A 224 -17.80 -6.31 -6.46
N PHE A 225 -18.69 -6.80 -5.59
CA PHE A 225 -19.14 -8.19 -5.62
C PHE A 225 -19.86 -8.53 -6.92
N ASN A 226 -20.82 -7.70 -7.33
CA ASN A 226 -21.59 -7.89 -8.55
C ASN A 226 -20.70 -7.88 -9.79
N ASN A 227 -19.85 -6.87 -9.93
CA ASN A 227 -18.97 -6.72 -11.08
C ASN A 227 -17.91 -7.83 -11.15
N SER A 228 -17.37 -8.26 -10.00
CA SER A 228 -16.48 -9.43 -9.96
C SER A 228 -17.17 -10.68 -10.46
N ASN A 229 -18.39 -10.93 -10.02
CA ASN A 229 -19.16 -12.09 -10.42
C ASN A 229 -19.57 -12.02 -11.91
N LEU A 230 -19.98 -10.86 -12.41
CA LEU A 230 -20.26 -10.65 -13.84
C LEU A 230 -19.03 -10.95 -14.70
N LEU A 231 -17.85 -10.46 -14.29
CA LEU A 231 -16.61 -10.74 -15.00
C LEU A 231 -16.25 -12.23 -14.96
N PHE A 232 -16.33 -12.87 -13.79
CA PHE A 232 -15.96 -14.28 -13.64
C PHE A 232 -16.95 -15.22 -14.32
N ASP A 233 -18.25 -14.95 -14.25
CA ASP A 233 -19.27 -15.71 -14.99
C ASP A 233 -19.11 -15.55 -16.50
N GLY A 234 -18.83 -14.33 -16.97
CA GLY A 234 -18.55 -14.05 -18.38
C GLY A 234 -17.33 -14.80 -18.92
N MET A 235 -16.37 -15.11 -18.07
CA MET A 235 -15.20 -15.94 -18.38
C MET A 235 -15.44 -17.44 -18.17
N GLY A 236 -16.60 -17.85 -17.67
CA GLY A 236 -16.91 -19.24 -17.34
C GLY A 236 -16.12 -19.77 -16.14
N TRP A 237 -15.64 -18.89 -15.24
CA TRP A 237 -14.85 -19.30 -14.06
C TRP A 237 -15.73 -19.98 -13.02
N GLN A 238 -15.52 -21.29 -12.87
CA GLN A 238 -16.33 -22.14 -12.00
C GLN A 238 -15.98 -21.99 -10.51
N PRO A 239 -16.97 -22.24 -9.62
CA PRO A 239 -18.40 -22.42 -9.86
C PRO A 239 -19.09 -21.10 -10.24
N LEU A 240 -20.03 -21.12 -11.18
CA LEU A 240 -20.76 -19.92 -11.59
C LEU A 240 -21.74 -19.46 -10.50
N THR A 241 -22.17 -18.19 -10.56
CA THR A 241 -23.13 -17.62 -9.58
C THR A 241 -24.49 -18.33 -9.61
N LYS A 242 -24.92 -18.87 -10.74
CA LYS A 242 -26.16 -19.68 -10.86
C LYS A 242 -26.07 -21.02 -10.11
N ASP A 243 -24.84 -21.54 -9.89
CA ASP A 243 -24.60 -22.84 -9.28
C ASP A 243 -24.24 -22.73 -7.80
N LYS A 244 -23.73 -21.56 -7.37
CA LYS A 244 -23.28 -21.32 -6.01
C LYS A 244 -23.46 -19.85 -5.59
N ASN A 245 -24.02 -19.63 -4.40
CA ASN A 245 -24.04 -18.30 -3.80
C ASN A 245 -22.74 -18.06 -3.02
N HIS A 246 -21.88 -17.21 -3.57
CA HIS A 246 -20.57 -16.90 -2.99
C HIS A 246 -20.62 -15.89 -1.82
N CYS A 247 -21.75 -15.23 -1.58
CA CYS A 247 -21.82 -14.11 -0.64
C CYS A 247 -21.57 -14.51 0.83
N SER A 248 -22.25 -15.56 1.30
CA SER A 248 -22.11 -16.01 2.70
C SER A 248 -20.71 -16.55 3.02
N GLU A 249 -20.14 -17.29 2.07
CA GLU A 249 -18.80 -17.86 2.23
C GLU A 249 -17.72 -16.79 2.18
N LEU A 250 -17.88 -15.80 1.29
CA LEU A 250 -16.99 -14.64 1.22
C LEU A 250 -16.99 -13.87 2.55
N THR A 251 -18.17 -13.64 3.15
CA THR A 251 -18.29 -12.94 4.43
C THR A 251 -17.53 -13.67 5.54
N VAL A 252 -17.76 -14.99 5.67
CA VAL A 252 -17.08 -15.81 6.69
C VAL A 252 -15.55 -15.84 6.44
N ALA A 253 -15.14 -15.96 5.20
CA ALA A 253 -13.73 -15.98 4.84
C ALA A 253 -13.04 -14.63 5.13
N LEU A 254 -13.68 -13.50 4.84
CA LEU A 254 -13.16 -12.17 5.16
C LEU A 254 -12.98 -11.98 6.66
N GLN A 255 -13.98 -12.37 7.47
CA GLN A 255 -13.89 -12.31 8.93
C GLN A 255 -12.77 -13.19 9.51
N SER A 256 -12.51 -14.34 8.88
CA SER A 256 -11.43 -15.23 9.28
C SER A 256 -10.05 -14.72 8.90
N LEU A 257 -9.92 -14.13 7.71
CA LEU A 257 -8.62 -13.71 7.15
C LEU A 257 -8.17 -12.33 7.62
N PHE A 258 -9.14 -11.41 7.85
CA PHE A 258 -8.88 -9.99 8.10
C PHE A 258 -9.56 -9.46 9.38
N PRO A 259 -9.51 -10.20 10.51
CA PRO A 259 -10.23 -9.78 11.72
C PRO A 259 -9.71 -8.46 12.30
N GLN A 260 -8.41 -8.19 12.16
CA GLN A 260 -7.80 -6.97 12.68
C GLN A 260 -8.18 -5.75 11.82
N GLU A 261 -8.14 -5.92 10.52
CA GLU A 261 -8.48 -4.88 9.56
C GLU A 261 -9.98 -4.53 9.62
N LEU A 262 -10.84 -5.53 9.72
CA LEU A 262 -12.29 -5.34 9.84
C LEU A 262 -12.71 -4.70 11.19
N ALA A 263 -11.89 -4.81 12.21
CA ALA A 263 -12.13 -4.14 13.49
C ALA A 263 -11.83 -2.62 13.45
N LEU A 264 -11.21 -2.13 12.37
CA LEU A 264 -10.86 -0.71 12.19
C LEU A 264 -11.88 0.08 11.36
N ILE A 265 -12.84 -0.60 10.75
CA ILE A 265 -13.92 -0.01 9.95
C ILE A 265 -15.29 -0.28 10.59
#